data_0208c4ffe9cbeda5723b2bb3121e8f0f
#
_entry.id   0208c4ffe9cbeda5723b2bb3121e8f0f
#
_cell.length_a   1.000
_cell.length_b   1.000
_cell.length_c   1.000
_cell.angle_alpha   90.00
_cell.angle_beta   90.00
_cell.angle_gamma   90.00
#
_symmetry.space_group_name_H-M   'P 1'
#
loop_
_entity.id
_entity.type
_entity.pdbx_description
1 polymer ?
#
loop_
_entity_poly.entity_id
_entity_poly.type
_entity_poly.pdbx_seq_one_letter_code
_entity_poly.pdbx_strand_id
1 'polypeptide(L)'
;KNAGGLIVGMHDGMGFPQEIVDYCNEKKLPLFSASWDTPYIDIMRLFSEILLKNEQIETNLVNALKNAIYYPDSQDMYQNHLERNGFFEDYSYNVIRISCHTYDTDKGNSILEDLERDIRYSMKKSIIYKEQGILTVLVAGHFEAWVKERVRDMCENDENIYAGIGITVNKLNEIH
;
A
#
# COMPACT_ATOMS: atom_id res chain seq x y z
N LYS A 1 3.70 -19.66 0.74
CA LYS A 1 2.51 -18.81 0.54
C LYS A 1 2.15 -18.22 1.90
N ASN A 2 2.16 -16.89 2.01
CA ASN A 2 1.88 -16.23 3.28
C ASN A 2 0.36 -16.12 3.46
N ALA A 3 -0.21 -16.87 4.42
CA ALA A 3 -1.59 -16.70 4.85
C ALA A 3 -1.66 -15.52 5.83
N GLY A 4 -2.65 -14.64 5.67
CA GLY A 4 -2.86 -13.49 6.57
C GLY A 4 -3.62 -13.84 7.86
N GLY A 5 -4.23 -15.03 7.93
CA GLY A 5 -4.99 -15.53 9.07
C GLY A 5 -5.66 -16.86 8.76
N LEU A 6 -6.23 -17.50 9.77
CA LEU A 6 -6.96 -18.75 9.68
C LEU A 6 -8.34 -18.59 10.31
N ILE A 7 -9.39 -18.94 9.56
CA ILE A 7 -10.77 -18.98 10.07
C ILE A 7 -11.23 -20.44 10.05
N VAL A 8 -11.74 -20.91 11.17
CA VAL A 8 -12.21 -22.30 11.31
C VAL A 8 -13.65 -22.31 11.77
N GLY A 9 -14.51 -23.04 11.04
CA GLY A 9 -15.89 -23.31 11.47
C GLY A 9 -15.89 -24.27 12.65
N MET A 10 -16.56 -23.91 13.74
CA MET A 10 -16.62 -24.70 14.96
C MET A 10 -18.06 -24.81 15.48
N HIS A 11 -18.38 -25.97 16.03
CA HIS A 11 -19.65 -26.14 16.76
C HIS A 11 -19.61 -25.42 18.10
N ASP A 12 -20.77 -24.98 18.56
CA ASP A 12 -20.92 -24.29 19.82
C ASP A 12 -20.33 -25.08 20.99
N GLY A 13 -19.55 -24.39 21.82
CA GLY A 13 -18.86 -24.99 22.98
C GLY A 13 -17.54 -25.70 22.67
N MET A 14 -17.13 -25.79 21.40
CA MET A 14 -15.79 -26.28 21.04
C MET A 14 -14.76 -25.14 21.06
N GLY A 15 -13.63 -25.41 21.71
CA GLY A 15 -12.44 -24.54 21.67
C GLY A 15 -11.38 -25.10 20.74
N PHE A 16 -10.42 -24.26 20.35
CA PHE A 16 -9.24 -24.75 19.63
C PHE A 16 -8.37 -25.62 20.53
N PRO A 17 -7.82 -26.74 20.01
CA PRO A 17 -6.74 -27.43 20.69
C PRO A 17 -5.59 -26.48 21.02
N GLN A 18 -5.05 -26.58 22.24
CA GLN A 18 -4.01 -25.67 22.71
C GLN A 18 -2.79 -25.65 21.76
N GLU A 19 -2.43 -26.79 21.20
CA GLU A 19 -1.32 -26.93 20.25
C GLU A 19 -1.49 -26.03 18.99
N ILE A 20 -2.73 -25.90 18.49
CA ILE A 20 -3.03 -25.03 17.34
C ILE A 20 -2.91 -23.56 17.74
N VAL A 21 -3.41 -23.20 18.93
CA VAL A 21 -3.30 -21.83 19.46
C VAL A 21 -1.84 -21.44 19.63
N ASP A 22 -1.04 -22.34 20.23
CA ASP A 22 0.38 -22.10 20.46
C ASP A 22 1.15 -21.97 19.14
N TYR A 23 0.88 -22.82 18.16
CA TYR A 23 1.47 -22.71 16.83
C TYR A 23 1.11 -21.39 16.12
N CYS A 24 -0.16 -21.01 16.16
CA CYS A 24 -0.60 -19.74 15.55
C CYS A 24 0.04 -18.53 16.23
N ASN A 25 0.17 -18.56 17.57
CA ASN A 25 0.85 -17.52 18.33
C ASN A 25 2.34 -17.42 17.98
N GLU A 26 3.04 -18.58 17.90
CA GLU A 26 4.46 -18.62 17.49
C GLU A 26 4.66 -18.02 16.10
N LYS A 27 3.78 -18.35 15.16
CA LYS A 27 3.84 -17.85 13.77
C LYS A 27 3.22 -16.48 13.58
N LYS A 28 2.68 -15.85 14.65
CA LYS A 28 1.94 -14.59 14.59
C LYS A 28 0.80 -14.63 13.56
N LEU A 29 0.15 -15.78 13.43
CA LEU A 29 -0.95 -16.01 12.50
C LEU A 29 -2.28 -15.80 13.24
N PRO A 30 -3.08 -14.77 12.92
CA PRO A 30 -4.40 -14.59 13.52
C PRO A 30 -5.28 -15.82 13.33
N LEU A 31 -5.89 -16.31 14.41
CA LEU A 31 -6.79 -17.45 14.43
C LEU A 31 -8.17 -17.02 14.88
N PHE A 32 -9.17 -17.30 14.06
CA PHE A 32 -10.55 -16.91 14.29
C PHE A 32 -11.45 -18.15 14.27
N SER A 33 -12.48 -18.17 15.13
CA SER A 33 -13.58 -19.15 15.08
C SER A 33 -14.81 -18.51 14.43
N ALA A 34 -15.48 -19.23 13.58
CA ALA A 34 -16.83 -18.93 13.11
C ALA A 34 -17.77 -20.03 13.56
N SER A 35 -19.05 -19.68 13.88
CA SER A 35 -20.05 -20.71 14.17
C SER A 35 -20.21 -21.62 12.96
N TRP A 36 -20.39 -22.92 13.21
CA TRP A 36 -20.64 -23.91 12.15
C TRP A 36 -21.87 -23.56 11.30
N ASP A 37 -22.85 -22.89 11.91
CA ASP A 37 -24.07 -22.45 11.24
C ASP A 37 -23.89 -21.17 10.40
N THR A 38 -22.70 -20.55 10.45
CA THR A 38 -22.42 -19.38 9.62
C THR A 38 -22.19 -19.83 8.17
N PRO A 39 -23.02 -19.40 7.21
CA PRO A 39 -22.82 -19.77 5.82
C PRO A 39 -21.49 -19.27 5.31
N TYR A 40 -20.64 -20.16 4.82
CA TYR A 40 -19.32 -19.80 4.26
C TYR A 40 -19.44 -18.76 3.14
N ILE A 41 -20.52 -18.84 2.35
CA ILE A 41 -20.80 -17.89 1.27
C ILE A 41 -20.96 -16.46 1.77
N ASP A 42 -21.54 -16.25 2.95
CA ASP A 42 -21.72 -14.92 3.54
C ASP A 42 -20.38 -14.33 4.01
N ILE A 43 -19.52 -15.16 4.59
CA ILE A 43 -18.15 -14.77 4.95
C ILE A 43 -17.39 -14.35 3.70
N MET A 44 -17.41 -15.18 2.65
CA MET A 44 -16.71 -14.88 1.39
C MET A 44 -17.27 -13.63 0.71
N ARG A 45 -18.58 -13.44 0.70
CA ARG A 45 -19.22 -12.23 0.17
C ARG A 45 -18.76 -10.99 0.92
N LEU A 46 -18.77 -11.02 2.25
CA LEU A 46 -18.35 -9.88 3.06
C LEU A 46 -16.87 -9.50 2.80
N PHE A 47 -15.98 -10.49 2.77
CA PHE A 47 -14.57 -10.23 2.43
C PHE A 47 -14.40 -9.66 1.02
N SER A 48 -15.12 -10.21 0.05
CA SER A 48 -15.08 -9.72 -1.33
C SER A 48 -15.56 -8.27 -1.41
N GLU A 49 -16.63 -7.91 -0.73
CA GLU A 49 -17.13 -6.53 -0.68
C GLU A 49 -16.11 -5.57 -0.05
N ILE A 50 -15.46 -5.98 1.05
CA ILE A 50 -14.41 -5.16 1.71
C ILE A 50 -13.20 -4.99 0.79
N LEU A 51 -12.74 -6.07 0.14
CA LEU A 51 -11.60 -6.02 -0.76
C LEU A 51 -11.87 -5.13 -1.97
N LEU A 52 -13.03 -5.29 -2.63
CA LEU A 52 -13.44 -4.47 -3.76
C LEU A 52 -13.56 -2.99 -3.38
N LYS A 53 -14.12 -2.70 -2.20
CA LYS A 53 -14.22 -1.33 -1.70
C LYS A 53 -12.84 -0.71 -1.48
N ASN A 54 -11.92 -1.45 -0.90
CA ASN A 54 -10.55 -0.97 -0.67
C ASN A 54 -9.82 -0.72 -1.99
N GLU A 55 -9.94 -1.64 -2.96
CA GLU A 55 -9.38 -1.48 -4.30
C GLU A 55 -9.94 -0.25 -5.01
N GLN A 56 -11.24 0.01 -4.88
CA GLN A 56 -11.87 1.21 -5.44
C GLN A 56 -11.35 2.50 -4.80
N ILE A 57 -11.16 2.50 -3.47
CA ILE A 57 -10.56 3.65 -2.77
C ILE A 57 -9.14 3.91 -3.26
N GLU A 58 -8.30 2.88 -3.38
CA GLU A 58 -6.94 3.01 -3.89
C GLU A 58 -6.92 3.55 -5.33
N THR A 59 -7.77 3.00 -6.20
CA THR A 59 -7.87 3.47 -7.59
C THR A 59 -8.30 4.94 -7.68
N ASN A 60 -9.27 5.34 -6.88
CA ASN A 60 -9.71 6.73 -6.82
C ASN A 60 -8.61 7.67 -6.30
N LEU A 61 -7.83 7.25 -5.30
CA LEU A 61 -6.69 8.01 -4.78
C LEU A 61 -5.59 8.17 -5.83
N VAL A 62 -5.25 7.11 -6.56
CA VAL A 62 -4.27 7.17 -7.64
C VAL A 62 -4.74 8.11 -8.75
N ASN A 63 -6.01 8.05 -9.14
CA ASN A 63 -6.56 8.96 -10.15
C ASN A 63 -6.56 10.41 -9.67
N ALA A 64 -6.91 10.65 -8.40
CA ALA A 64 -6.85 11.98 -7.82
C ALA A 64 -5.42 12.53 -7.79
N LEU A 65 -4.42 11.70 -7.42
CA LEU A 65 -3.01 12.09 -7.47
C LEU A 65 -2.56 12.42 -8.89
N LYS A 66 -2.92 11.59 -9.88
CA LYS A 66 -2.61 11.87 -11.29
C LYS A 66 -3.22 13.20 -11.74
N ASN A 67 -4.46 13.46 -11.35
CA ASN A 67 -5.11 14.74 -11.66
C ASN A 67 -4.38 15.92 -11.01
N ALA A 68 -3.94 15.80 -9.75
CA ALA A 68 -3.18 16.85 -9.09
C ALA A 68 -1.83 17.14 -9.78
N ILE A 69 -1.16 16.12 -10.33
CA ILE A 69 0.11 16.24 -11.03
C ILE A 69 -0.08 16.84 -12.44
N TYR A 70 -1.07 16.35 -13.20
CA TYR A 70 -1.23 16.73 -14.62
C TYR A 70 -2.15 17.93 -14.84
N TYR A 71 -3.06 18.21 -13.89
CA TYR A 71 -4.06 19.27 -13.96
C TYR A 71 -4.15 20.04 -12.64
N PRO A 72 -3.04 20.65 -12.16
CA PRO A 72 -2.97 21.28 -10.84
C PRO A 72 -3.99 22.41 -10.64
N ASP A 73 -4.39 23.10 -11.70
CA ASP A 73 -5.39 24.18 -11.66
C ASP A 73 -6.83 23.67 -11.50
N SER A 74 -7.08 22.37 -11.70
CA SER A 74 -8.41 21.75 -11.63
C SER A 74 -8.65 21.09 -10.28
N GLN A 75 -8.60 21.85 -9.19
CA GLN A 75 -8.67 21.37 -7.81
C GLN A 75 -9.94 20.55 -7.50
N ASP A 76 -11.05 20.88 -8.12
CA ASP A 76 -12.33 20.15 -8.01
C ASP A 76 -12.23 18.69 -8.46
N MET A 77 -11.29 18.35 -9.34
CA MET A 77 -11.09 16.99 -9.84
C MET A 77 -10.36 16.08 -8.85
N TYR A 78 -9.62 16.61 -7.87
CA TYR A 78 -8.80 15.78 -7.00
C TYR A 78 -8.88 16.12 -5.50
N GLN A 79 -9.09 17.39 -5.13
CA GLN A 79 -9.00 17.84 -3.75
C GLN A 79 -9.92 17.08 -2.81
N ASN A 80 -11.21 17.00 -3.11
CA ASN A 80 -12.19 16.30 -2.30
C ASN A 80 -11.87 14.79 -2.09
N HIS A 81 -11.31 14.15 -3.11
CA HIS A 81 -10.93 12.73 -3.02
C HIS A 81 -9.71 12.53 -2.13
N LEU A 82 -8.73 13.42 -2.22
CA LEU A 82 -7.51 13.36 -1.42
C LEU A 82 -7.80 13.71 0.05
N GLU A 83 -8.54 14.79 0.32
CA GLU A 83 -8.89 15.23 1.68
C GLU A 83 -9.72 14.19 2.45
N ARG A 84 -10.73 13.57 1.81
CA ARG A 84 -11.52 12.49 2.43
C ARG A 84 -10.70 11.29 2.87
N ASN A 85 -9.53 11.11 2.28
CA ASN A 85 -8.60 10.03 2.62
C ASN A 85 -7.42 10.52 3.47
N GLY A 86 -7.48 11.78 3.98
CA GLY A 86 -6.54 12.32 4.93
C GLY A 86 -5.30 12.96 4.30
N PHE A 87 -5.36 13.33 3.02
CA PHE A 87 -4.35 14.12 2.33
C PHE A 87 -4.83 15.57 2.24
N PHE A 88 -4.50 16.36 3.24
CA PHE A 88 -4.99 17.73 3.40
C PHE A 88 -4.09 18.74 2.68
N GLU A 89 -4.67 19.85 2.25
CA GLU A 89 -3.99 20.88 1.46
C GLU A 89 -2.76 21.49 2.17
N ASP A 90 -2.79 21.56 3.50
CA ASP A 90 -1.75 22.18 4.35
C ASP A 90 -0.68 21.18 4.86
N TYR A 91 -0.66 19.96 4.34
CA TYR A 91 0.39 19.00 4.68
C TYR A 91 1.64 19.24 3.83
N SER A 92 2.79 18.82 4.36
CA SER A 92 3.99 18.70 3.55
C SER A 92 3.95 17.41 2.73
N TYR A 93 4.38 17.51 1.48
CA TYR A 93 4.37 16.41 0.52
C TYR A 93 5.73 16.18 -0.11
N ASN A 94 6.05 14.93 -0.36
CA ASN A 94 7.21 14.53 -1.16
C ASN A 94 6.77 13.49 -2.19
N VAL A 95 7.29 13.62 -3.40
CA VAL A 95 7.10 12.63 -4.47
C VAL A 95 8.41 11.88 -4.69
N ILE A 96 8.33 10.56 -4.79
CA ILE A 96 9.45 9.69 -5.15
C ILE A 96 9.05 8.97 -6.44
N ARG A 97 9.95 8.92 -7.40
CA ARG A 97 9.79 8.11 -8.60
C ARG A 97 10.98 7.17 -8.72
N ILE A 98 10.70 5.89 -8.90
CA ILE A 98 11.70 4.84 -9.00
C ILE A 98 11.42 4.02 -10.24
N SER A 99 12.44 3.83 -11.07
CA SER A 99 12.39 2.99 -12.26
C SER A 99 13.48 1.93 -12.19
N CYS A 100 13.19 0.76 -12.76
CA CYS A 100 14.15 -0.31 -12.93
C CYS A 100 14.27 -0.63 -14.42
N HIS A 101 15.48 -0.44 -14.96
CA HIS A 101 15.81 -0.67 -16.37
C HIS A 101 16.65 -1.93 -16.50
N THR A 102 16.06 -3.09 -16.33
CA THR A 102 16.73 -4.39 -16.50
C THR A 102 16.17 -5.11 -17.73
N TYR A 103 17.03 -5.91 -18.39
CA TYR A 103 16.59 -6.80 -19.46
C TYR A 103 15.65 -7.92 -18.96
N ASP A 104 15.77 -8.28 -17.68
CA ASP A 104 14.88 -9.20 -17.00
C ASP A 104 13.75 -8.40 -16.34
N THR A 105 12.64 -8.27 -17.07
CA THR A 105 11.45 -7.53 -16.62
C THR A 105 10.82 -8.14 -15.36
N ASP A 106 10.92 -9.45 -15.16
CA ASP A 106 10.35 -10.14 -14.00
C ASP A 106 11.16 -9.80 -12.74
N LYS A 107 12.49 -9.80 -12.85
CA LYS A 107 13.38 -9.38 -11.77
C LYS A 107 13.14 -7.91 -11.41
N GLY A 108 13.07 -7.02 -12.40
CA GLY A 108 12.80 -5.60 -12.18
C GLY A 108 11.45 -5.36 -11.50
N ASN A 109 10.43 -6.07 -11.93
CA ASN A 109 9.10 -6.00 -11.31
C ASN A 109 9.12 -6.50 -9.86
N SER A 110 9.82 -7.60 -9.57
CA SER A 110 9.95 -8.14 -8.20
C SER A 110 10.61 -7.14 -7.26
N ILE A 111 11.66 -6.46 -7.70
CA ILE A 111 12.35 -5.42 -6.90
C ILE A 111 11.40 -4.26 -6.57
N LEU A 112 10.66 -3.77 -7.56
CA LEU A 112 9.70 -2.68 -7.35
C LEU A 112 8.53 -3.10 -6.45
N GLU A 113 8.07 -4.36 -6.51
CA GLU A 113 7.01 -4.91 -5.64
C GLU A 113 7.48 -5.07 -4.20
N ASP A 114 8.73 -5.49 -3.98
CA ASP A 114 9.31 -5.58 -2.65
C ASP A 114 9.41 -4.19 -2.01
N LEU A 115 9.87 -3.20 -2.78
CA LEU A 115 9.94 -1.82 -2.33
C LEU A 115 8.57 -1.21 -2.04
N GLU A 116 7.59 -1.45 -2.91
CA GLU A 116 6.21 -1.02 -2.69
C GLU A 116 5.67 -1.56 -1.38
N ARG A 117 5.90 -2.84 -1.09
CA ARG A 117 5.47 -3.49 0.15
C ARG A 117 6.13 -2.86 1.38
N ASP A 118 7.43 -2.61 1.33
CA ASP A 118 8.18 -1.98 2.41
C ASP A 118 7.66 -0.57 2.69
N ILE A 119 7.39 0.22 1.65
CA ILE A 119 6.84 1.57 1.77
C ILE A 119 5.42 1.54 2.34
N ARG A 120 4.54 0.68 1.82
CA ARG A 120 3.16 0.54 2.32
C ARG A 120 3.11 0.15 3.81
N TYR A 121 4.02 -0.72 4.24
CA TYR A 121 4.09 -1.14 5.63
C TYR A 121 4.57 -0.02 6.56
N SER A 122 5.51 0.78 6.11
CA SER A 122 6.20 1.77 6.95
C SER A 122 5.57 3.16 6.88
N MET A 123 4.97 3.52 5.75
CA MET A 123 4.37 4.84 5.53
C MET A 123 2.85 4.76 5.47
N LYS A 124 2.21 5.04 6.60
CA LYS A 124 0.74 4.96 6.73
C LYS A 124 -0.02 5.97 5.85
N LYS A 125 0.61 7.09 5.47
CA LYS A 125 0.02 8.11 4.61
C LYS A 125 0.82 8.24 3.33
N SER A 126 0.65 7.27 2.45
CA SER A 126 1.23 7.28 1.11
C SER A 126 0.21 6.86 0.06
N ILE A 127 0.35 7.41 -1.14
CA ILE A 127 -0.32 6.93 -2.34
C ILE A 127 0.77 6.35 -3.24
N ILE A 128 0.59 5.09 -3.63
CA ILE A 128 1.59 4.37 -4.42
C ILE A 128 0.91 3.83 -5.66
N TYR A 129 1.52 4.05 -6.81
CA TYR A 129 1.10 3.40 -8.04
C TYR A 129 2.29 3.07 -8.94
N LYS A 130 2.11 2.01 -9.73
CA LYS A 130 3.09 1.54 -10.71
C LYS A 130 2.51 1.69 -12.11
N GLU A 131 3.25 2.34 -12.98
CA GLU A 131 2.87 2.54 -14.37
C GLU A 131 4.10 2.50 -15.27
N GLN A 132 4.05 1.69 -16.33
CA GLN A 132 5.14 1.55 -17.31
C GLN A 132 6.53 1.26 -16.68
N GLY A 133 6.58 0.43 -15.61
CA GLY A 133 7.83 0.08 -14.93
C GLY A 133 8.37 1.18 -14.01
N ILE A 134 7.57 2.21 -13.74
CA ILE A 134 7.90 3.28 -12.81
C ILE A 134 6.99 3.18 -11.59
N LEU A 135 7.58 3.10 -10.41
CA LEU A 135 6.90 3.22 -9.14
C LEU A 135 6.87 4.70 -8.72
N THR A 136 5.69 5.25 -8.54
CA THR A 136 5.49 6.61 -8.04
C THR A 136 4.86 6.56 -6.66
N VAL A 137 5.45 7.28 -5.71
CA VAL A 137 5.02 7.34 -4.32
C VAL A 137 4.83 8.80 -3.91
N LEU A 138 3.63 9.17 -3.51
CA LEU A 138 3.37 10.40 -2.76
C LEU A 138 3.37 10.09 -1.28
N VAL A 139 4.15 10.82 -0.51
CA VAL A 139 4.18 10.75 0.95
C VAL A 139 3.65 12.04 1.51
N ALA A 140 2.68 11.95 2.43
CA ALA A 140 2.15 13.09 3.18
C ALA A 140 2.70 13.11 4.60
N GLY A 141 3.13 14.30 5.06
CA GLY A 141 3.70 14.51 6.38
C GLY A 141 5.23 14.41 6.38
N HIS A 142 5.78 14.02 7.52
CA HIS A 142 7.23 13.96 7.67
C HIS A 142 7.84 12.86 6.82
N PHE A 143 8.76 13.26 5.94
CA PHE A 143 9.47 12.31 5.09
C PHE A 143 10.61 11.64 5.89
N GLU A 144 10.44 10.38 6.19
CA GLU A 144 11.35 9.58 7.00
C GLU A 144 12.74 9.45 6.32
N ALA A 145 13.79 9.79 7.05
CA ALA A 145 15.17 9.76 6.53
C ALA A 145 15.59 8.35 6.01
N TRP A 146 15.07 7.29 6.66
CA TRP A 146 15.36 5.91 6.29
C TRP A 146 14.91 5.56 4.85
N VAL A 147 13.86 6.22 4.33
CA VAL A 147 13.42 5.99 2.94
C VAL A 147 14.46 6.50 1.95
N LYS A 148 15.06 7.65 2.24
CA LYS A 148 16.16 8.19 1.41
C LYS A 148 17.35 7.25 1.41
N GLU A 149 17.70 6.72 2.58
CA GLU A 149 18.78 5.73 2.70
C GLU A 149 18.43 4.45 1.94
N ARG A 150 17.22 3.91 2.14
CA ARG A 150 16.78 2.69 1.45
C ARG A 150 16.81 2.83 -0.07
N VAL A 151 16.27 3.95 -0.58
CA VAL A 151 16.27 4.23 -2.02
C VAL A 151 17.69 4.40 -2.53
N ARG A 152 18.58 5.06 -1.77
CA ARG A 152 20.00 5.21 -2.11
C ARG A 152 20.70 3.86 -2.18
N ASP A 153 20.55 3.03 -1.13
CA ASP A 153 21.15 1.70 -1.05
C ASP A 153 20.73 0.83 -2.24
N MET A 154 19.47 0.93 -2.66
CA MET A 154 18.99 0.19 -3.82
C MET A 154 19.66 0.66 -5.12
N CYS A 155 19.79 1.97 -5.33
CA CYS A 155 20.47 2.52 -6.50
C CYS A 155 21.97 2.24 -6.51
N GLU A 156 22.62 2.16 -5.33
CA GLU A 156 24.03 1.83 -5.20
C GLU A 156 24.30 0.32 -5.41
N ASN A 157 23.34 -0.53 -5.04
CA ASN A 157 23.50 -1.99 -5.18
C ASN A 157 23.06 -2.55 -6.53
N ASP A 158 22.27 -1.83 -7.31
CA ASP A 158 21.85 -2.23 -8.65
C ASP A 158 21.86 -1.03 -9.61
N GLU A 159 22.79 -1.03 -10.53
CA GLU A 159 23.00 0.04 -11.54
C GLU A 159 21.81 0.23 -12.50
N ASN A 160 20.85 -0.69 -12.48
CA ASN A 160 19.64 -0.58 -13.28
C ASN A 160 18.50 0.14 -12.56
N ILE A 161 18.67 0.49 -11.29
CA ILE A 161 17.66 1.21 -10.51
C ILE A 161 17.98 2.69 -10.50
N TYR A 162 17.01 3.49 -10.91
CA TYR A 162 17.07 4.94 -10.92
C TYR A 162 15.97 5.51 -10.06
N ALA A 163 16.31 6.43 -9.17
CA ALA A 163 15.35 7.09 -8.31
C ALA A 163 15.51 8.60 -8.32
N GLY A 164 14.38 9.30 -8.38
CA GLY A 164 14.26 10.72 -8.18
C GLY A 164 13.40 11.02 -6.95
N ILE A 165 13.91 11.88 -6.06
CA ILE A 165 13.16 12.34 -4.89
C ILE A 165 12.91 13.84 -5.08
N GLY A 166 11.64 14.22 -5.17
CA GLY A 166 11.22 15.61 -5.28
C GLY A 166 11.52 16.42 -4.01
N ILE A 167 11.55 17.72 -4.15
CA ILE A 167 11.61 18.63 -3.00
C ILE A 167 10.34 18.49 -2.14
N THR A 168 10.46 18.82 -0.87
CA THR A 168 9.28 18.89 -0.01
C THR A 168 8.47 20.15 -0.36
N VAL A 169 7.20 19.96 -0.67
CA VAL A 169 6.24 21.05 -0.89
C VAL A 169 5.24 21.10 0.26
N ASN A 170 4.68 22.28 0.54
CA ASN A 170 3.78 22.48 1.67
C ASN A 170 2.31 22.62 1.25
N LYS A 171 2.05 22.40 -0.02
CA LYS A 171 0.69 22.43 -0.57
C LYS A 171 0.50 21.30 -1.57
N LEU A 172 -0.70 20.77 -1.60
CA LEU A 172 -1.07 19.69 -2.49
C LEU A 172 -0.98 20.06 -3.97
N ASN A 173 -1.30 21.31 -4.31
CA ASN A 173 -1.25 21.81 -5.68
C ASN A 173 0.18 22.15 -6.19
N GLU A 174 1.20 21.97 -5.35
CA GLU A 174 2.61 22.19 -5.71
C GLU A 174 3.36 20.86 -6.00
N ILE A 175 2.67 19.73 -6.01
CA ILE A 175 3.28 18.39 -6.20
C ILE A 175 3.59 18.02 -7.66
N HIS A 176 3.38 18.89 -8.61
CA HIS A 176 3.62 18.72 -10.05
C HIS A 176 5.08 18.95 -10.48
#